data_a27b2e5e5062e2116d58df43c153f213
#
_entry.id   a27b2e5e5062e2116d58df43c153f213
#
_cell.length_a   1.000
_cell.length_b   1.000
_cell.length_c   1.000
_cell.angle_alpha   90.00
_cell.angle_beta   90.00
_cell.angle_gamma   90.00
#
_symmetry.space_group_name_H-M   'P 1'
#
loop_
_entity.id
_entity.type
_entity.pdbx_description
1 polymer ?
#
loop_
_entity_poly.entity_id
_entity_poly.type
_entity_poly.pdbx_seq_one_letter_code
_entity_poly.pdbx_strand_id
1 'polypeptide(L)'
;EFWIRGISTFGANKDPLILVDGVERSLDLLDPEDIESFSILKDATATAVYGVRGANGVIIVNTRRGKEGRPDINVKAQVGILTPTKVPKMANSATWAEMYNVARTSHDKAPLYTPEEIQKYKDHSDPYLYPDIDWLDALMKSHTTQQRVNLNVTGGGSIARYYISGAFFNENGLFISDPEHEWDSRINYKRYNFTSNVDVNLHPTTILKLNIGGSMET
;
A
#
# COMPACT_ATOMS: atom_id res chain seq x y z
N GLU A 1 -2.62 8.51 0.90
CA GLU A 1 -2.99 9.83 1.51
C GLU A 1 -4.38 9.72 2.14
N PHE A 2 -4.51 10.15 3.40
CA PHE A 2 -5.79 10.20 4.11
C PHE A 2 -6.26 11.63 4.23
N TRP A 3 -7.52 11.90 3.87
CA TRP A 3 -8.13 13.22 3.99
C TRP A 3 -9.30 13.13 4.96
N ILE A 4 -9.26 13.88 6.05
CA ILE A 4 -10.36 13.86 7.05
C ILE A 4 -11.40 14.95 6.77
N ARG A 5 -10.99 16.15 6.29
CA ARG A 5 -11.88 17.31 6.09
C ARG A 5 -11.48 18.24 4.95
N GLY A 6 -10.86 17.76 3.90
CA GLY A 6 -10.28 18.65 2.87
C GLY A 6 -9.08 19.44 3.40
N ILE A 7 -8.57 20.35 2.57
CA ILE A 7 -7.38 21.13 2.90
C ILE A 7 -7.80 22.32 3.77
N SER A 8 -7.54 22.26 5.08
CA SER A 8 -7.85 23.33 6.03
C SER A 8 -6.67 24.28 6.29
N THR A 9 -5.47 23.93 5.79
CA THR A 9 -4.26 24.73 5.98
C THR A 9 -3.64 25.11 4.65
N PHE A 10 -3.25 26.37 4.52
CA PHE A 10 -2.40 26.89 3.43
C PHE A 10 -0.91 26.56 3.63
N GLY A 11 -0.59 25.55 4.44
CA GLY A 11 0.77 25.18 4.83
C GLY A 11 1.30 23.91 4.16
N ALA A 12 2.54 23.59 4.43
CA ALA A 12 3.31 22.55 3.78
C ALA A 12 2.88 21.11 4.14
N ASN A 13 2.21 20.89 5.26
CA ASN A 13 1.75 19.54 5.67
C ASN A 13 0.21 19.51 5.75
N LYS A 14 -0.38 18.62 4.95
CA LYS A 14 -1.83 18.41 4.85
C LYS A 14 -2.29 17.12 5.48
N ASP A 15 -1.36 16.29 5.95
CA ASP A 15 -1.66 14.98 6.51
C ASP A 15 -2.21 15.11 7.94
N PRO A 16 -3.15 14.24 8.35
CA PRO A 16 -3.59 14.17 9.72
C PRO A 16 -2.47 13.66 10.63
N LEU A 17 -2.49 14.07 11.90
CA LEU A 17 -1.59 13.53 12.90
C LEU A 17 -1.99 12.09 13.25
N ILE A 18 -1.08 11.14 13.09
CA ILE A 18 -1.32 9.73 13.40
C ILE A 18 -0.57 9.37 14.68
N LEU A 19 -1.32 8.90 15.68
CA LEU A 19 -0.79 8.47 16.97
C LEU A 19 -1.07 6.98 17.17
N VAL A 20 -0.02 6.19 17.28
CA VAL A 20 -0.11 4.77 17.63
C VAL A 20 0.33 4.61 19.09
N ASP A 21 -0.59 4.17 19.94
CA ASP A 21 -0.40 4.11 21.41
C ASP A 21 0.14 5.41 22.03
N GLY A 22 -0.29 6.56 21.49
CA GLY A 22 0.10 7.88 21.93
C GLY A 22 1.41 8.42 21.33
N VAL A 23 2.09 7.65 20.48
CA VAL A 23 3.32 8.05 19.79
C VAL A 23 3.06 8.28 18.32
N GLU A 24 3.60 9.36 17.75
CA GLU A 24 3.49 9.65 16.32
C GLU A 24 4.27 8.63 15.48
N ARG A 25 3.55 7.88 14.65
CA ARG A 25 4.11 6.83 13.81
C ARG A 25 3.27 6.68 12.53
N SER A 26 3.89 6.16 11.45
CA SER A 26 3.16 5.78 10.24
C SER A 26 2.28 4.55 10.48
N LEU A 27 1.06 4.57 9.91
CA LEU A 27 0.17 3.40 9.88
C LEU A 27 0.66 2.31 8.93
N ASP A 28 1.40 2.68 7.89
CA ASP A 28 1.85 1.76 6.85
C ASP A 28 2.75 0.65 7.42
N LEU A 29 3.41 0.94 8.53
CA LEU A 29 4.32 0.02 9.21
C LEU A 29 3.63 -0.89 10.23
N LEU A 30 2.32 -0.74 10.44
CA LEU A 30 1.58 -1.52 11.42
C LEU A 30 0.86 -2.69 10.73
N ASP A 31 0.88 -3.87 11.36
CA ASP A 31 0.04 -4.96 10.87
C ASP A 31 -1.43 -4.70 11.29
N PRO A 32 -2.41 -4.77 10.37
CA PRO A 32 -3.82 -4.57 10.69
C PRO A 32 -4.36 -5.50 11.79
N GLU A 33 -3.80 -6.70 11.94
CA GLU A 33 -4.22 -7.65 12.99
C GLU A 33 -3.78 -7.21 14.39
N ASP A 34 -2.78 -6.34 14.49
CA ASP A 34 -2.32 -5.78 15.77
C ASP A 34 -3.18 -4.61 16.25
N ILE A 35 -4.07 -4.08 15.40
CA ILE A 35 -4.94 -2.97 15.74
C ILE A 35 -6.13 -3.49 16.57
N GLU A 36 -6.33 -2.90 17.76
CA GLU A 36 -7.52 -3.14 18.57
C GLU A 36 -8.65 -2.16 18.22
N SER A 37 -8.30 -0.88 18.10
CA SER A 37 -9.26 0.17 17.76
C SER A 37 -8.58 1.36 17.10
N PHE A 38 -9.36 2.13 16.35
CA PHE A 38 -8.93 3.45 15.91
C PHE A 38 -10.04 4.48 16.13
N SER A 39 -9.65 5.70 16.39
CA SER A 39 -10.54 6.84 16.59
C SER A 39 -10.06 8.02 15.76
N ILE A 40 -11.00 8.72 15.14
CA ILE A 40 -10.70 9.91 14.33
C ILE A 40 -11.27 11.14 15.01
N LEU A 41 -10.40 12.05 15.44
CA LEU A 41 -10.77 13.34 16.00
C LEU A 41 -10.78 14.38 14.89
N LYS A 42 -11.96 14.92 14.57
CA LYS A 42 -12.18 15.79 13.40
C LYS A 42 -12.32 17.27 13.73
N ASP A 43 -12.57 17.61 14.98
CA ASP A 43 -13.08 18.92 15.40
C ASP A 43 -12.11 19.71 16.29
N ALA A 44 -12.61 20.81 16.85
CA ALA A 44 -11.90 21.64 17.81
C ALA A 44 -11.30 20.85 18.99
N THR A 45 -11.83 19.66 19.29
CA THR A 45 -11.27 18.74 20.28
C THR A 45 -9.86 18.26 19.90
N ALA A 46 -9.58 18.02 18.62
CA ALA A 46 -8.26 17.65 18.15
C ALA A 46 -7.24 18.79 18.34
N THR A 47 -7.63 20.00 17.99
CA THR A 47 -6.78 21.18 18.16
C THR A 47 -6.63 21.60 19.62
N ALA A 48 -7.63 21.38 20.46
CA ALA A 48 -7.56 21.66 21.89
C ALA A 48 -6.54 20.78 22.62
N VAL A 49 -6.41 19.51 22.20
CA VAL A 49 -5.48 18.55 22.84
C VAL A 49 -4.10 18.54 22.17
N TYR A 50 -4.05 18.63 20.84
CA TYR A 50 -2.82 18.45 20.05
C TYR A 50 -2.31 19.74 19.39
N GLY A 51 -2.97 20.87 19.67
CA GLY A 51 -2.59 22.18 19.15
C GLY A 51 -2.65 22.24 17.63
N VAL A 52 -1.77 23.05 17.04
CA VAL A 52 -1.69 23.26 15.58
C VAL A 52 -1.48 21.96 14.80
N ARG A 53 -0.80 20.96 15.40
CA ARG A 53 -0.57 19.64 14.76
C ARG A 53 -1.86 18.85 14.55
N GLY A 54 -2.89 19.09 15.34
CA GLY A 54 -4.20 18.48 15.20
C GLY A 54 -5.15 19.20 14.22
N ALA A 55 -4.71 20.29 13.57
CA ALA A 55 -5.58 21.13 12.71
C ALA A 55 -6.17 20.37 11.51
N ASN A 56 -5.45 19.38 10.97
CA ASN A 56 -5.91 18.51 9.87
C ASN A 56 -6.65 17.25 10.36
N GLY A 57 -6.91 17.15 11.65
CA GLY A 57 -7.46 15.99 12.33
C GLY A 57 -6.39 15.11 12.98
N VAL A 58 -6.83 14.23 13.88
CA VAL A 58 -5.95 13.27 14.56
C VAL A 58 -6.54 11.88 14.43
N ILE A 59 -5.73 10.92 14.03
CA ILE A 59 -6.05 9.50 14.01
C ILE A 59 -5.34 8.86 15.20
N ILE A 60 -6.10 8.33 16.14
CA ILE A 60 -5.58 7.60 17.29
C ILE A 60 -5.78 6.12 17.04
N VAL A 61 -4.70 5.37 17.04
CA VAL A 61 -4.69 3.92 16.90
C VAL A 61 -4.22 3.31 18.21
N ASN A 62 -5.02 2.38 18.72
CA ASN A 62 -4.62 1.58 19.86
C ASN A 62 -4.28 0.17 19.39
N THR A 63 -3.11 -0.32 19.76
CA THR A 63 -2.70 -1.70 19.47
C THR A 63 -3.22 -2.65 20.53
N ARG A 64 -3.35 -3.92 20.17
CA ARG A 64 -3.82 -4.99 21.06
C ARG A 64 -2.89 -5.14 22.26
N ARG A 65 -3.48 -5.38 23.43
CA ARG A 65 -2.76 -5.57 24.69
C ARG A 65 -3.04 -6.92 25.30
N GLY A 66 -2.16 -7.32 26.19
CA GLY A 66 -2.33 -8.54 26.98
C GLY A 66 -3.58 -8.51 27.84
N LYS A 67 -4.18 -9.68 28.03
CA LYS A 67 -5.35 -9.89 28.90
C LYS A 67 -4.98 -10.92 29.97
N GLU A 68 -5.61 -10.81 31.14
CA GLU A 68 -5.45 -11.83 32.18
C GLU A 68 -6.11 -13.15 31.70
N GLY A 69 -5.38 -14.22 31.86
CA GLY A 69 -5.83 -15.55 31.45
C GLY A 69 -4.71 -16.43 30.99
N ARG A 70 -5.10 -17.65 30.60
CA ARG A 70 -4.15 -18.58 29.96
C ARG A 70 -3.67 -18.03 28.62
N PRO A 71 -2.45 -18.36 28.21
CA PRO A 71 -1.97 -17.99 26.87
C PRO A 71 -2.94 -18.44 25.79
N ASP A 72 -3.37 -17.49 24.97
CA ASP A 72 -4.18 -17.71 23.78
C ASP A 72 -3.30 -17.45 22.55
N ILE A 73 -3.18 -18.46 21.70
CA ILE A 73 -2.36 -18.43 20.49
C ILE A 73 -3.28 -18.38 19.29
N ASN A 74 -3.15 -17.34 18.48
CA ASN A 74 -3.91 -17.19 17.27
C ASN A 74 -2.98 -17.16 16.06
N VAL A 75 -3.30 -17.99 15.06
CA VAL A 75 -2.60 -18.04 13.77
C VAL A 75 -3.59 -17.71 12.66
N LYS A 76 -3.30 -16.72 11.86
CA LYS A 76 -4.12 -16.32 10.71
C LYS A 76 -3.27 -16.35 9.45
N ALA A 77 -3.66 -17.16 8.47
CA ALA A 77 -3.05 -17.22 7.16
C ALA A 77 -4.08 -16.82 6.10
N GLN A 78 -3.69 -15.96 5.18
CA GLN A 78 -4.52 -15.45 4.10
C GLN A 78 -3.76 -15.50 2.79
N VAL A 79 -4.45 -15.91 1.73
CA VAL A 79 -3.97 -15.85 0.34
C VAL A 79 -5.00 -15.04 -0.44
N GLY A 80 -4.53 -14.04 -1.16
CA GLY A 80 -5.36 -13.20 -2.01
C GLY A 80 -4.91 -13.31 -3.47
N ILE A 81 -5.88 -13.21 -4.38
CA ILE A 81 -5.62 -13.01 -5.81
C ILE A 81 -5.95 -11.56 -6.12
N LEU A 82 -4.99 -10.86 -6.70
CA LEU A 82 -5.10 -9.46 -7.08
C LEU A 82 -5.25 -9.36 -8.59
N THR A 83 -6.25 -8.61 -9.03
CA THR A 83 -6.48 -8.31 -10.44
C THR A 83 -6.55 -6.80 -10.63
N PRO A 84 -5.99 -6.24 -11.72
CA PRO A 84 -6.17 -4.83 -12.02
C PRO A 84 -7.66 -4.50 -12.17
N THR A 85 -8.12 -3.48 -11.49
CA THR A 85 -9.52 -3.04 -11.60
C THR A 85 -9.81 -2.41 -12.95
N LYS A 86 -8.80 -1.81 -13.57
CA LYS A 86 -8.88 -1.21 -14.90
C LYS A 86 -7.48 -1.15 -15.52
N VAL A 87 -7.36 -1.70 -16.70
CA VAL A 87 -6.19 -1.48 -17.56
C VAL A 87 -6.63 -0.50 -18.66
N PRO A 88 -5.92 0.64 -18.85
CA PRO A 88 -6.26 1.57 -19.91
C PRO A 88 -6.07 0.91 -21.27
N LYS A 89 -7.04 1.07 -22.16
CA LYS A 89 -6.90 0.64 -23.56
C LYS A 89 -6.11 1.70 -24.32
N MET A 90 -4.98 1.28 -24.86
CA MET A 90 -4.16 2.14 -25.71
C MET A 90 -4.67 2.10 -27.16
N ALA A 91 -4.38 3.16 -27.91
CA ALA A 91 -4.62 3.14 -29.36
C ALA A 91 -3.63 2.17 -30.01
N ASN A 92 -4.09 1.40 -30.99
CA ASN A 92 -3.21 0.59 -31.83
C ASN A 92 -2.32 1.50 -32.70
N SER A 93 -1.25 0.94 -33.25
CA SER A 93 -0.24 1.68 -34.01
C SER A 93 -0.84 2.40 -35.23
N ALA A 94 -1.79 1.81 -35.94
CA ALA A 94 -2.46 2.43 -37.07
C ALA A 94 -3.28 3.67 -36.65
N THR A 95 -4.11 3.53 -35.60
CA THR A 95 -4.91 4.65 -35.05
C THR A 95 -4.00 5.76 -34.55
N TRP A 96 -2.92 5.40 -33.85
CA TRP A 96 -1.95 6.39 -33.36
C TRP A 96 -1.30 7.17 -34.52
N ALA A 97 -0.87 6.48 -35.59
CA ALA A 97 -0.26 7.10 -36.76
C ALA A 97 -1.22 8.06 -37.48
N GLU A 98 -2.51 7.65 -37.63
CA GLU A 98 -3.55 8.50 -38.20
C GLU A 98 -3.78 9.76 -37.35
N MET A 99 -3.97 9.62 -36.05
CA MET A 99 -4.18 10.73 -35.12
C MET A 99 -2.97 11.67 -35.06
N TYR A 100 -1.77 11.11 -35.11
CA TYR A 100 -0.54 11.89 -35.13
C TYR A 100 -0.44 12.75 -36.42
N ASN A 101 -0.81 12.18 -37.58
CA ASN A 101 -0.89 12.93 -38.83
C ASN A 101 -1.92 14.06 -38.75
N VAL A 102 -3.10 13.80 -38.17
CA VAL A 102 -4.13 14.83 -37.95
C VAL A 102 -3.59 15.96 -37.07
N ALA A 103 -2.92 15.62 -35.97
CA ALA A 103 -2.31 16.63 -35.09
C ALA A 103 -1.22 17.45 -35.81
N ARG A 104 -0.42 16.85 -36.67
CA ARG A 104 0.58 17.56 -37.46
C ARG A 104 -0.04 18.53 -38.46
N THR A 105 -1.02 18.05 -39.22
CA THR A 105 -1.69 18.87 -40.27
C THR A 105 -2.49 20.02 -39.65
N SER A 106 -3.06 19.86 -38.46
CA SER A 106 -3.72 20.97 -37.74
C SER A 106 -2.76 22.07 -37.27
N HIS A 107 -1.45 21.80 -37.31
CA HIS A 107 -0.38 22.77 -37.01
C HIS A 107 0.44 23.15 -38.26
N ASP A 108 -0.17 23.05 -39.46
CA ASP A 108 0.45 23.38 -40.74
C ASP A 108 1.75 22.60 -41.02
N LYS A 109 1.87 21.39 -40.50
CA LYS A 109 3.01 20.48 -40.74
C LYS A 109 2.61 19.34 -41.65
N ALA A 110 3.51 18.90 -42.52
CA ALA A 110 3.27 17.74 -43.34
C ALA A 110 3.02 16.48 -42.51
N PRO A 111 2.15 15.56 -42.99
CA PRO A 111 2.00 14.22 -42.39
C PRO A 111 3.34 13.53 -42.24
N LEU A 112 3.51 12.77 -41.15
CA LEU A 112 4.72 11.98 -40.93
C LEU A 112 4.60 10.58 -41.54
N TYR A 113 3.43 9.98 -41.37
CA TYR A 113 3.15 8.62 -41.85
C TYR A 113 2.43 8.67 -43.18
N THR A 114 2.92 7.91 -44.16
CA THR A 114 2.26 7.76 -45.47
C THR A 114 1.03 6.85 -45.35
N PRO A 115 0.06 6.95 -46.27
CA PRO A 115 -1.08 6.04 -46.31
C PRO A 115 -0.68 4.56 -46.41
N GLU A 116 0.42 4.27 -47.13
CA GLU A 116 0.95 2.91 -47.30
C GLU A 116 1.53 2.36 -45.99
N GLU A 117 2.24 3.16 -45.22
CA GLU A 117 2.74 2.79 -43.88
C GLU A 117 1.58 2.52 -42.92
N ILE A 118 0.57 3.39 -42.89
CA ILE A 118 -0.63 3.21 -42.06
C ILE A 118 -1.35 1.91 -42.45
N GLN A 119 -1.42 1.60 -43.77
CA GLN A 119 -2.03 0.36 -44.23
C GLN A 119 -1.25 -0.88 -43.75
N LYS A 120 0.10 -0.84 -43.76
CA LYS A 120 0.94 -1.92 -43.21
C LYS A 120 0.72 -2.17 -41.74
N TYR A 121 0.51 -1.12 -40.92
CA TYR A 121 0.08 -1.28 -39.54
C TYR A 121 -1.28 -1.97 -39.40
N LYS A 122 -2.24 -1.63 -40.30
CA LYS A 122 -3.59 -2.25 -40.27
C LYS A 122 -3.57 -3.72 -40.70
N ASP A 123 -2.78 -4.05 -41.70
CA ASP A 123 -2.74 -5.39 -42.30
C ASP A 123 -1.75 -6.32 -41.56
N HIS A 124 -0.95 -5.79 -40.67
CA HIS A 124 0.15 -6.52 -39.99
C HIS A 124 1.08 -7.24 -41.00
N SER A 125 1.24 -6.68 -42.19
CA SER A 125 1.99 -7.31 -43.29
C SER A 125 3.48 -7.40 -43.06
N ASP A 126 4.02 -6.53 -42.20
CA ASP A 126 5.43 -6.54 -41.82
C ASP A 126 5.56 -6.19 -40.31
N PRO A 127 5.41 -7.18 -39.40
CA PRO A 127 5.39 -6.96 -37.97
C PRO A 127 6.75 -6.52 -37.40
N TYR A 128 7.85 -6.66 -38.16
CA TYR A 128 9.18 -6.23 -37.72
C TYR A 128 9.41 -4.74 -37.96
N LEU A 129 8.98 -4.20 -39.10
CA LEU A 129 9.13 -2.77 -39.40
C LEU A 129 7.93 -1.93 -38.97
N TYR A 130 6.73 -2.56 -38.91
CA TYR A 130 5.47 -1.90 -38.54
C TYR A 130 4.79 -2.68 -37.41
N PRO A 131 5.41 -2.73 -36.19
CA PRO A 131 4.86 -3.49 -35.07
C PRO A 131 3.59 -2.84 -34.53
N ASP A 132 2.62 -3.69 -34.17
CA ASP A 132 1.41 -3.29 -33.44
C ASP A 132 1.28 -4.16 -32.19
N ILE A 133 1.95 -3.74 -31.11
CA ILE A 133 2.05 -4.49 -29.87
C ILE A 133 1.32 -3.73 -28.77
N ASP A 134 0.35 -4.38 -28.13
CA ASP A 134 -0.18 -3.90 -26.85
C ASP A 134 0.83 -4.24 -25.74
N TRP A 135 1.66 -3.27 -25.38
CA TRP A 135 2.70 -3.46 -24.38
C TRP A 135 2.15 -3.72 -22.98
N LEU A 136 0.93 -3.25 -22.67
CA LEU A 136 0.32 -3.56 -21.37
C LEU A 136 -0.07 -5.03 -21.30
N ASP A 137 -0.67 -5.56 -22.37
CA ASP A 137 -1.03 -6.98 -22.45
C ASP A 137 0.21 -7.88 -22.53
N ALA A 138 1.23 -7.46 -23.27
CA ALA A 138 2.47 -8.22 -23.43
C ALA A 138 3.31 -8.29 -22.14
N LEU A 139 3.28 -7.24 -21.30
CA LEU A 139 4.15 -7.12 -20.12
C LEU A 139 3.44 -7.34 -18.78
N MET A 140 2.10 -7.37 -18.76
CA MET A 140 1.35 -7.51 -17.52
C MET A 140 0.65 -8.86 -17.42
N LYS A 141 0.68 -9.42 -16.23
CA LYS A 141 -0.14 -10.59 -15.87
C LYS A 141 -1.58 -10.14 -15.65
N SER A 142 -2.55 -10.98 -15.99
CA SER A 142 -3.96 -10.75 -15.70
C SER A 142 -4.26 -10.76 -14.18
N HIS A 143 -3.44 -11.45 -13.40
CA HIS A 143 -3.57 -11.53 -11.95
C HIS A 143 -2.23 -11.80 -11.29
N THR A 144 -2.14 -11.47 -10.01
CA THR A 144 -1.02 -11.81 -9.14
C THR A 144 -1.52 -12.30 -7.78
N THR A 145 -0.62 -12.67 -6.90
CA THR A 145 -0.96 -13.23 -5.58
C THR A 145 -0.34 -12.42 -4.46
N GLN A 146 -1.09 -12.32 -3.35
CA GLN A 146 -0.57 -11.86 -2.08
C GLN A 146 -0.75 -12.94 -1.01
N GLN A 147 0.14 -12.94 -0.04
CA GLN A 147 0.12 -13.85 1.09
C GLN A 147 0.35 -13.07 2.36
N ARG A 148 -0.43 -13.37 3.38
CA ARG A 148 -0.26 -12.80 4.71
C ARG A 148 -0.35 -13.90 5.75
N VAL A 149 0.59 -13.89 6.69
CA VAL A 149 0.57 -14.76 7.86
C VAL A 149 0.76 -13.87 9.08
N ASN A 150 -0.11 -14.02 10.07
CA ASN A 150 0.02 -13.38 11.37
C ASN A 150 -0.06 -14.47 12.45
N LEU A 151 0.88 -14.42 13.37
CA LEU A 151 0.91 -15.23 14.59
C LEU A 151 0.89 -14.27 15.77
N ASN A 152 -0.07 -14.41 16.67
CA ASN A 152 -0.06 -13.65 17.90
C ASN A 152 -0.34 -14.50 19.13
N VAL A 153 0.21 -14.07 20.25
CA VAL A 153 0.06 -14.70 21.55
C VAL A 153 -0.38 -13.63 22.54
N THR A 154 -1.47 -13.87 23.21
CA THR A 154 -2.03 -13.00 24.25
C THR A 154 -2.16 -13.76 25.55
N GLY A 155 -1.81 -13.14 26.68
CA GLY A 155 -1.94 -13.80 27.98
C GLY A 155 -1.45 -12.94 29.12
N GLY A 156 -1.45 -13.53 30.31
CA GLY A 156 -0.90 -12.89 31.50
C GLY A 156 -1.65 -13.23 32.76
N GLY A 157 -1.15 -12.70 33.85
CA GLY A 157 -1.75 -12.76 35.17
C GLY A 157 -1.99 -11.39 35.77
N SER A 158 -2.25 -11.35 37.09
CA SER A 158 -2.49 -10.11 37.83
C SER A 158 -1.26 -9.19 37.87
N ILE A 159 -0.06 -9.74 37.71
CA ILE A 159 1.20 -8.97 37.80
C ILE A 159 1.62 -8.48 36.42
N ALA A 160 1.57 -9.32 35.39
CA ALA A 160 2.03 -8.98 34.05
C ALA A 160 1.10 -9.54 33.00
N ARG A 161 0.83 -8.74 31.96
CA ARG A 161 0.04 -9.11 30.79
C ARG A 161 0.84 -8.81 29.55
N TYR A 162 0.72 -9.64 28.54
CA TYR A 162 1.50 -9.50 27.32
C TYR A 162 0.68 -9.81 26.06
N TYR A 163 0.99 -9.09 25.02
CA TYR A 163 0.62 -9.35 23.65
C TYR A 163 1.87 -9.35 22.80
N ILE A 164 2.13 -10.40 22.09
CA ILE A 164 3.28 -10.54 21.19
C ILE A 164 2.77 -11.01 19.84
N SER A 165 3.16 -10.36 18.77
CA SER A 165 2.81 -10.75 17.42
C SER A 165 4.00 -10.73 16.47
N GLY A 166 3.93 -11.58 15.45
CA GLY A 166 4.79 -11.57 14.29
C GLY A 166 3.95 -11.72 13.03
N ALA A 167 4.19 -10.89 12.03
CA ALA A 167 3.48 -10.95 10.78
C ALA A 167 4.43 -10.95 9.58
N PHE A 168 4.03 -11.69 8.56
CA PHE A 168 4.68 -11.73 7.26
C PHE A 168 3.66 -11.39 6.18
N PHE A 169 4.04 -10.50 5.29
CA PHE A 169 3.28 -10.13 4.10
C PHE A 169 4.17 -10.24 2.88
N ASN A 170 3.66 -10.85 1.82
CA ASN A 170 4.32 -10.95 0.53
C ASN A 170 3.32 -10.63 -0.57
N GLU A 171 3.69 -9.76 -1.48
CA GLU A 171 2.91 -9.39 -2.65
C GLU A 171 3.78 -9.47 -3.90
N ASN A 172 3.35 -10.23 -4.87
CA ASN A 172 4.02 -10.35 -6.15
C ASN A 172 3.53 -9.26 -7.10
N GLY A 173 4.44 -8.71 -7.91
CA GLY A 173 4.11 -7.72 -8.93
C GLY A 173 3.34 -8.30 -10.11
N LEU A 174 2.66 -7.40 -10.82
CA LEU A 174 1.87 -7.73 -12.01
C LEU A 174 2.70 -7.88 -13.28
N PHE A 175 3.96 -7.41 -13.29
CA PHE A 175 4.78 -7.51 -14.49
C PHE A 175 5.32 -8.92 -14.70
N ILE A 176 5.35 -9.32 -15.96
CA ILE A 176 5.98 -10.57 -16.39
C ILE A 176 7.50 -10.37 -16.32
N SER A 177 8.19 -11.30 -15.67
CA SER A 177 9.65 -11.31 -15.68
C SER A 177 10.17 -12.16 -16.84
N ASP A 178 11.19 -11.67 -17.50
CA ASP A 178 11.92 -12.45 -18.49
C ASP A 178 12.95 -13.34 -17.78
N PRO A 179 12.85 -14.67 -17.90
CA PRO A 179 13.79 -15.59 -17.27
C PRO A 179 15.17 -15.62 -17.95
N GLU A 180 15.31 -15.04 -19.15
CA GLU A 180 16.56 -15.05 -19.92
C GLU A 180 17.55 -13.95 -19.49
N HIS A 181 17.09 -12.99 -18.66
CA HIS A 181 17.96 -11.92 -18.16
C HIS A 181 18.69 -12.35 -16.88
N GLU A 182 19.96 -11.96 -16.78
CA GLU A 182 20.80 -12.22 -15.59
C GLU A 182 20.33 -11.44 -14.34
N TRP A 183 19.50 -10.41 -14.52
CA TRP A 183 18.94 -9.61 -13.43
C TRP A 183 17.45 -9.92 -13.24
N ASP A 184 17.03 -9.98 -11.98
CA ASP A 184 15.63 -10.24 -11.62
C ASP A 184 14.77 -8.98 -11.77
N SER A 185 13.92 -8.96 -12.80
CA SER A 185 12.98 -7.86 -13.07
C SER A 185 11.66 -7.98 -12.29
N ARG A 186 11.51 -9.01 -11.45
CA ARG A 186 10.28 -9.21 -10.69
C ARG A 186 10.15 -8.17 -9.60
N ILE A 187 9.04 -7.44 -9.62
CA ILE A 187 8.64 -6.62 -8.51
C ILE A 187 8.03 -7.56 -7.46
N ASN A 188 8.62 -7.59 -6.29
CA ASN A 188 8.13 -8.37 -5.16
C ASN A 188 8.26 -7.50 -3.91
N TYR A 189 7.17 -7.36 -3.16
CA TYR A 189 7.16 -6.63 -1.91
C TYR A 189 6.98 -7.60 -0.75
N LYS A 190 7.92 -7.58 0.18
CA LYS A 190 7.86 -8.36 1.41
C LYS A 190 7.92 -7.44 2.61
N ARG A 191 7.10 -7.72 3.61
CA ARG A 191 7.11 -7.01 4.88
C ARG A 191 7.05 -7.99 6.03
N TYR A 192 7.90 -7.74 7.01
CA TYR A 192 7.94 -8.44 8.29
C TYR A 192 7.60 -7.44 9.38
N ASN A 193 6.63 -7.78 10.22
CA ASN A 193 6.24 -6.97 11.37
C ASN A 193 6.47 -7.75 12.65
N PHE A 194 6.86 -7.04 13.70
CA PHE A 194 6.94 -7.55 15.05
C PHE A 194 6.35 -6.52 16.02
N THR A 195 5.49 -6.99 16.92
CA THR A 195 4.89 -6.16 17.97
C THR A 195 4.94 -6.90 19.30
N SER A 196 5.35 -6.19 20.35
CA SER A 196 5.34 -6.71 21.73
C SER A 196 4.85 -5.62 22.67
N ASN A 197 3.69 -5.84 23.29
CA ASN A 197 3.10 -4.98 24.30
C ASN A 197 3.03 -5.72 25.62
N VAL A 198 3.75 -5.20 26.61
CA VAL A 198 3.82 -5.79 27.96
C VAL A 198 3.40 -4.74 28.98
N ASP A 199 2.40 -5.06 29.78
CA ASP A 199 1.94 -4.24 30.91
C ASP A 199 2.30 -4.95 32.22
N VAL A 200 3.05 -4.30 33.08
CA VAL A 200 3.47 -4.84 34.40
C VAL A 200 2.90 -3.96 35.53
N ASN A 201 2.12 -4.56 36.38
CA ASN A 201 1.59 -3.92 37.60
C ASN A 201 2.68 -3.93 38.67
N LEU A 202 3.46 -2.85 38.80
CA LEU A 202 4.50 -2.73 39.80
C LEU A 202 3.92 -2.48 41.19
N HIS A 203 2.80 -1.75 41.28
CA HIS A 203 2.06 -1.44 42.48
C HIS A 203 0.57 -1.28 42.09
N PRO A 204 -0.41 -1.40 43.01
CA PRO A 204 -1.83 -1.15 42.72
C PRO A 204 -2.13 0.19 42.04
N THR A 205 -1.25 1.18 42.20
CA THR A 205 -1.36 2.51 41.59
C THR A 205 -0.38 2.77 40.46
N THR A 206 0.48 1.79 40.10
CA THR A 206 1.58 2.01 39.15
C THR A 206 1.68 0.87 38.15
N ILE A 207 1.50 1.20 36.89
CA ILE A 207 1.62 0.26 35.77
C ILE A 207 2.77 0.70 34.88
N LEU A 208 3.72 -0.21 34.65
CA LEU A 208 4.76 -0.04 33.64
C LEU A 208 4.26 -0.60 32.32
N LYS A 209 4.23 0.21 31.28
CA LYS A 209 3.85 -0.19 29.92
C LYS A 209 5.06 -0.17 29.00
N LEU A 210 5.39 -1.29 28.41
CA LEU A 210 6.48 -1.43 27.44
C LEU A 210 5.89 -1.82 26.09
N ASN A 211 6.07 -0.97 25.10
CA ASN A 211 5.62 -1.19 23.73
C ASN A 211 6.85 -1.23 22.82
N ILE A 212 7.10 -2.35 22.20
CA ILE A 212 8.18 -2.55 21.22
C ILE A 212 7.54 -2.95 19.91
N GLY A 213 7.88 -2.28 18.83
CA GLY A 213 7.41 -2.64 17.51
C GLY A 213 8.44 -2.29 16.45
N GLY A 214 8.49 -3.10 15.40
CA GLY A 214 9.37 -2.89 14.27
C GLY A 214 8.81 -3.51 13.00
N SER A 215 9.26 -2.97 11.88
CA SER A 215 8.96 -3.51 10.54
C SER A 215 10.22 -3.50 9.69
N MET A 216 10.32 -4.46 8.81
CA MET A 216 11.35 -4.55 7.77
C MET A 216 10.67 -4.81 6.43
N GLU A 217 11.04 -4.03 5.43
CA GLU A 217 10.51 -4.12 4.05
C GLU A 217 11.64 -4.40 3.07
N THR A 218 11.35 -5.21 2.04
CA THR A 218 12.28 -5.55 0.95
C THR A 218 11.56 -5.63 -0.37
#